data_bd12eb3231bd480b5457b7cc057f4607
#
_entry.id   bd12eb3231bd480b5457b7cc057f4607
#
_cell.length_a   1.000
_cell.length_b   1.000
_cell.length_c   1.000
_cell.angle_alpha   90.00
_cell.angle_beta   90.00
_cell.angle_gamma   90.00
#
_symmetry.space_group_name_H-M   'P 1'
#
loop_
_entity.id
_entity.type
_entity.pdbx_description
1 polymer ?
#
loop_
_entity_poly.entity_id
_entity_poly.type
_entity_poly.pdbx_seq_one_letter_code
_entity_poly.pdbx_strand_id
1 'polypeptide(L)'
;SPTGFFHIGSARTALFNWLYARHTGGKFILRIEDTDKERNTNEALRVLMDGMRWLGLDWDEGPDAGGDCGPYFQSQRQQIYTTYLKQLIEAGRTYEKDGAVWFKLEGERYTQYDEYKKAEVEKVRAAPVVIQDAVRGKVERSEELDFVLVRKDGNPVFHLVNVVDDISMGITHVI
;
A
#
# COMPACT_ATOMS: atom_id res chain seq x y z
N SER A 1 8.87 0.43 -5.05
CA SER A 1 8.71 1.46 -6.08
C SER A 1 10.04 1.69 -6.80
N PRO A 2 10.18 1.44 -8.11
CA PRO A 2 11.44 1.57 -8.83
C PRO A 2 11.75 3.04 -9.19
N THR A 3 11.90 3.89 -8.18
CA THR A 3 12.13 5.34 -8.33
C THR A 3 13.60 5.75 -8.23
N GLY A 4 14.53 4.81 -8.17
CA GLY A 4 15.95 5.07 -8.04
C GLY A 4 16.77 3.80 -7.87
N PHE A 5 17.99 3.97 -7.36
CA PHE A 5 18.88 2.84 -7.13
C PHE A 5 18.35 1.92 -6.02
N PHE A 6 18.56 0.61 -6.21
CA PHE A 6 18.35 -0.36 -5.16
C PHE A 6 19.37 -0.13 -4.03
N HIS A 7 18.90 0.24 -2.86
CA HIS A 7 19.76 0.59 -1.72
C HIS A 7 19.58 -0.35 -0.54
N ILE A 8 20.48 -0.29 0.42
CA ILE A 8 20.53 -1.20 1.58
C ILE A 8 19.22 -1.22 2.38
N GLY A 9 18.47 -0.13 2.46
CA GLY A 9 17.17 -0.08 3.14
C GLY A 9 16.13 -0.94 2.43
N SER A 10 16.06 -0.87 1.10
CA SER A 10 15.17 -1.72 0.29
C SER A 10 15.57 -3.19 0.38
N ALA A 11 16.88 -3.47 0.33
CA ALA A 11 17.42 -4.83 0.48
C ALA A 11 17.06 -5.42 1.85
N ARG A 12 17.20 -4.64 2.92
CA ARG A 12 16.81 -5.06 4.28
C ARG A 12 15.34 -5.41 4.38
N THR A 13 14.45 -4.56 3.86
CA THR A 13 13.01 -4.82 3.87
C THR A 13 12.67 -6.09 3.09
N ALA A 14 13.23 -6.25 1.90
CA ALA A 14 13.04 -7.47 1.10
C ALA A 14 13.55 -8.71 1.84
N LEU A 15 14.74 -8.63 2.47
CA LEU A 15 15.34 -9.73 3.22
C LEU A 15 14.44 -10.20 4.37
N PHE A 16 13.86 -9.31 5.16
CA PHE A 16 12.96 -9.72 6.25
C PHE A 16 11.73 -10.46 5.73
N ASN A 17 11.09 -9.94 4.69
CA ASN A 17 9.94 -10.58 4.08
C ASN A 17 10.31 -11.96 3.49
N TRP A 18 11.44 -12.03 2.79
CA TRP A 18 11.95 -13.27 2.21
C TRP A 18 12.27 -14.34 3.28
N LEU A 19 13.01 -13.95 4.33
CA LEU A 19 13.34 -14.84 5.45
C LEU A 19 12.09 -15.39 6.14
N TYR A 20 11.10 -14.51 6.37
CA TYR A 20 9.85 -14.93 6.99
C TYR A 20 9.09 -15.92 6.10
N ALA A 21 8.96 -15.63 4.82
CA ALA A 21 8.31 -16.53 3.87
C ALA A 21 9.02 -17.89 3.80
N ARG A 22 10.35 -17.92 3.73
CA ARG A 22 11.13 -19.18 3.72
C ARG A 22 11.02 -19.95 5.04
N HIS A 23 11.04 -19.24 6.17
CA HIS A 23 10.91 -19.86 7.50
C HIS A 23 9.54 -20.51 7.72
N THR A 24 8.48 -19.87 7.24
CA THR A 24 7.10 -20.36 7.45
C THR A 24 6.59 -21.27 6.32
N GLY A 25 7.37 -21.52 5.28
CA GLY A 25 6.94 -22.24 4.08
C GLY A 25 5.90 -21.49 3.24
N GLY A 26 5.84 -20.16 3.41
CA GLY A 26 4.97 -19.27 2.64
C GLY A 26 5.58 -18.90 1.30
N LYS A 27 4.82 -18.06 0.55
CA LYS A 27 5.27 -17.48 -0.73
C LYS A 27 5.74 -16.04 -0.54
N PHE A 28 6.85 -15.69 -1.17
CA PHE A 28 7.33 -14.33 -1.28
C PHE A 28 6.93 -13.76 -2.64
N ILE A 29 6.09 -12.72 -2.63
CA ILE A 29 5.57 -12.07 -3.84
C ILE A 29 6.30 -10.74 -4.06
N LEU A 30 6.81 -10.52 -5.26
CA LEU A 30 7.37 -9.25 -5.69
C LEU A 30 6.33 -8.46 -6.48
N ARG A 31 5.85 -7.34 -5.91
CA ARG A 31 4.92 -6.41 -6.55
C ARG A 31 5.64 -5.10 -6.88
N ILE A 32 5.46 -4.61 -8.08
CA ILE A 32 6.08 -3.38 -8.58
C ILE A 32 5.08 -2.23 -8.48
N GLU A 33 5.45 -1.23 -7.71
CA GLU A 33 4.68 0.01 -7.53
C GLU A 33 5.13 1.04 -8.57
N ASP A 34 4.60 0.94 -9.77
CA ASP A 34 4.97 1.74 -10.95
C ASP A 34 3.89 2.75 -11.37
N THR A 35 3.05 3.17 -10.45
CA THR A 35 1.98 4.15 -10.71
C THR A 35 2.48 5.54 -11.08
N ASP A 36 3.69 5.90 -10.68
CA ASP A 36 4.35 7.16 -11.03
C ASP A 36 5.25 6.97 -12.27
N LYS A 37 4.68 7.23 -13.45
CA LYS A 37 5.35 6.98 -14.73
C LYS A 37 6.59 7.86 -14.98
N GLU A 38 6.66 9.03 -14.36
CA GLU A 38 7.79 9.94 -14.55
C GLU A 38 9.05 9.47 -13.81
N ARG A 39 8.86 8.84 -12.65
CA ARG A 39 9.96 8.35 -11.80
C ARG A 39 10.31 6.88 -12.00
N ASN A 40 9.41 6.11 -12.61
CA ASN A 40 9.62 4.68 -12.82
C ASN A 40 10.21 4.43 -14.22
N THR A 41 11.46 3.99 -14.26
CA THR A 41 12.15 3.64 -15.50
C THR A 41 12.39 2.13 -15.60
N ASN A 42 12.44 1.62 -16.81
CA ASN A 42 12.80 0.22 -17.07
C ASN A 42 14.20 -0.12 -16.54
N GLU A 43 15.11 0.88 -16.52
CA GLU A 43 16.44 0.70 -15.98
C GLU A 43 16.42 0.54 -14.46
N ALA A 44 15.67 1.38 -13.74
CA ALA A 44 15.53 1.28 -12.28
C ALA A 44 14.88 -0.05 -11.87
N LEU A 45 13.89 -0.51 -12.64
CA LEU A 45 13.28 -1.82 -12.42
C LEU A 45 14.30 -2.96 -12.59
N ARG A 46 15.08 -2.93 -13.68
CA ARG A 46 16.12 -3.93 -13.93
C ARG A 46 17.16 -3.95 -12.82
N VAL A 47 17.67 -2.78 -12.42
CA VAL A 47 18.64 -2.66 -11.32
C VAL A 47 18.09 -3.23 -10.00
N LEU A 48 16.81 -2.98 -9.70
CA LEU A 48 16.15 -3.55 -8.53
C LEU A 48 16.12 -5.09 -8.61
N MET A 49 15.65 -5.65 -9.72
CA MET A 49 15.52 -7.10 -9.88
C MET A 49 16.87 -7.80 -9.90
N ASP A 50 17.86 -7.23 -10.57
CA ASP A 50 19.23 -7.75 -10.60
C ASP A 50 19.89 -7.69 -9.21
N GLY A 51 19.65 -6.59 -8.46
CA GLY A 51 20.11 -6.47 -7.07
C GLY A 51 19.49 -7.50 -6.14
N MET A 52 18.19 -7.77 -6.27
CA MET A 52 17.50 -8.85 -5.54
C MET A 52 18.13 -10.22 -5.86
N ARG A 53 18.32 -10.55 -7.13
CA ARG A 53 18.95 -11.80 -7.57
C ARG A 53 20.39 -11.93 -7.08
N TRP A 54 21.17 -10.86 -7.14
CA TRP A 54 22.55 -10.83 -6.64
C TRP A 54 22.64 -11.13 -5.14
N LEU A 55 21.62 -10.69 -4.37
CA LEU A 55 21.50 -11.00 -2.93
C LEU A 55 20.94 -12.40 -2.66
N GLY A 56 20.55 -13.15 -3.68
CA GLY A 56 19.90 -14.47 -3.53
C GLY A 56 18.46 -14.38 -3.03
N LEU A 57 17.82 -13.22 -3.16
CA LEU A 57 16.43 -12.98 -2.79
C LEU A 57 15.52 -13.26 -4.00
N ASP A 58 15.29 -14.52 -4.27
CA ASP A 58 14.34 -15.00 -5.26
C ASP A 58 12.89 -14.80 -4.80
N TRP A 59 11.95 -14.68 -5.74
CA TRP A 59 10.52 -14.57 -5.47
C TRP A 59 9.73 -15.71 -6.10
N ASP A 60 8.68 -16.13 -5.42
CA ASP A 60 7.83 -17.23 -5.86
C ASP A 60 6.80 -16.77 -6.89
N GLU A 61 6.33 -15.52 -6.75
CA GLU A 61 5.43 -14.86 -7.69
C GLU A 61 5.87 -13.43 -7.94
N GLY A 62 5.73 -12.95 -9.16
CA GLY A 62 6.13 -11.59 -9.52
C GLY A 62 6.51 -11.44 -10.98
N PRO A 63 7.15 -10.31 -11.36
CA PRO A 63 7.72 -10.14 -12.69
C PRO A 63 8.68 -11.30 -13.02
N ASP A 64 8.63 -11.80 -14.25
CA ASP A 64 9.41 -12.91 -14.81
C ASP A 64 9.10 -14.29 -14.21
N ALA A 65 8.64 -14.38 -12.97
CA ALA A 65 8.25 -15.65 -12.34
C ALA A 65 6.80 -16.04 -12.68
N GLY A 66 5.92 -15.04 -12.92
CA GLY A 66 4.51 -15.29 -13.07
C GLY A 66 3.85 -15.66 -11.74
N GLY A 67 2.77 -16.44 -11.79
CA GLY A 67 2.00 -16.92 -10.65
C GLY A 67 0.52 -16.58 -10.75
N ASP A 68 -0.25 -16.94 -9.71
CA ASP A 68 -1.72 -16.86 -9.72
C ASP A 68 -2.26 -15.50 -9.24
N CYS A 69 -1.44 -14.69 -8.57
CA CYS A 69 -1.85 -13.41 -7.95
C CYS A 69 -1.64 -12.19 -8.86
N GLY A 70 -1.22 -12.39 -10.12
CA GLY A 70 -0.96 -11.29 -11.08
C GLY A 70 -2.19 -10.45 -11.45
N PRO A 71 -1.98 -9.34 -12.14
CA PRO A 71 -0.73 -8.73 -12.58
C PRO A 71 0.13 -8.21 -11.41
N TYR A 72 1.47 -8.18 -11.59
CA TYR A 72 2.41 -7.78 -10.53
C TYR A 72 2.90 -6.33 -10.66
N PHE A 73 2.44 -5.61 -11.67
CA PHE A 73 2.66 -4.18 -11.86
C PHE A 73 1.39 -3.41 -11.50
N GLN A 74 1.48 -2.45 -10.61
CA GLN A 74 0.30 -1.67 -10.18
C GLN A 74 -0.34 -0.90 -11.33
N SER A 75 0.45 -0.43 -12.30
CA SER A 75 -0.06 0.21 -13.51
C SER A 75 -1.00 -0.67 -14.35
N GLN A 76 -0.93 -1.98 -14.21
CA GLN A 76 -1.77 -2.95 -14.92
C GLN A 76 -3.03 -3.34 -14.11
N ARG A 77 -3.23 -2.81 -12.90
CA ARG A 77 -4.28 -3.24 -11.96
C ARG A 77 -5.42 -2.23 -11.82
N GLN A 78 -5.49 -1.21 -12.67
CA GLN A 78 -6.48 -0.12 -12.59
C GLN A 78 -7.94 -0.62 -12.50
N GLN A 79 -8.28 -1.66 -13.24
CA GLN A 79 -9.63 -2.24 -13.21
C GLN A 79 -9.98 -2.82 -11.84
N ILE A 80 -9.01 -3.42 -11.16
CA ILE A 80 -9.18 -3.96 -9.81
C ILE A 80 -9.43 -2.80 -8.83
N TYR A 81 -8.62 -1.74 -8.88
CA TYR A 81 -8.79 -0.56 -8.03
C TYR A 81 -10.15 0.11 -8.24
N THR A 82 -10.58 0.23 -9.50
CA THR A 82 -11.90 0.79 -9.82
C THR A 82 -13.04 -0.05 -9.24
N THR A 83 -12.91 -1.37 -9.24
CA THR A 83 -13.93 -2.27 -8.68
C THR A 83 -14.05 -2.09 -7.16
N TYR A 84 -12.93 -2.06 -6.44
CA TYR A 84 -12.95 -1.84 -4.99
C TYR A 84 -13.41 -0.42 -4.62
N LEU A 85 -13.01 0.60 -5.41
CA LEU A 85 -13.49 1.97 -5.20
C LEU A 85 -15.02 2.05 -5.32
N LYS A 86 -15.61 1.39 -6.33
CA LYS A 86 -17.07 1.34 -6.48
C LYS A 86 -17.74 0.72 -5.26
N GLN A 87 -17.21 -0.36 -4.72
CA GLN A 87 -17.73 -0.97 -3.49
C GLN A 87 -17.70 -0.01 -2.31
N LEU A 88 -16.64 0.79 -2.15
CA LEU A 88 -16.54 1.81 -1.11
C LEU A 88 -17.56 2.93 -1.29
N ILE A 89 -17.80 3.37 -2.54
CA ILE A 89 -18.82 4.37 -2.89
C ILE A 89 -20.22 3.84 -2.55
N GLU A 90 -20.54 2.64 -3.00
CA GLU A 90 -21.84 1.98 -2.75
C GLU A 90 -22.10 1.74 -1.25
N ALA A 91 -21.04 1.47 -0.49
CA ALA A 91 -21.11 1.34 0.97
C ALA A 91 -21.18 2.69 1.70
N GLY A 92 -21.20 3.84 1.00
CA GLY A 92 -21.25 5.16 1.61
C GLY A 92 -19.99 5.56 2.39
N ARG A 93 -18.86 4.89 2.10
CA ARG A 93 -17.58 5.08 2.79
C ARG A 93 -16.68 6.13 2.14
N THR A 94 -17.23 6.90 1.19
CA THR A 94 -16.48 7.93 0.47
C THR A 94 -17.27 9.23 0.38
N TYR A 95 -16.57 10.31 0.09
CA TYR A 95 -17.15 11.60 -0.33
C TYR A 95 -16.19 12.31 -1.28
N GLU A 96 -16.70 13.26 -2.04
CA GLU A 96 -15.90 14.10 -2.92
C GLU A 96 -15.60 15.44 -2.25
N LYS A 97 -14.33 15.86 -2.34
CA LYS A 97 -13.87 17.17 -1.88
C LYS A 97 -12.73 17.66 -2.77
N ASP A 98 -12.83 18.88 -3.27
CA ASP A 98 -11.84 19.53 -4.13
C ASP A 98 -11.48 18.71 -5.39
N GLY A 99 -12.45 17.96 -5.93
CA GLY A 99 -12.28 17.09 -7.08
C GLY A 99 -11.54 15.76 -6.79
N ALA A 100 -11.25 15.48 -5.54
CA ALA A 100 -10.66 14.22 -5.09
C ALA A 100 -11.70 13.35 -4.36
N VAL A 101 -11.53 12.03 -4.42
CA VAL A 101 -12.35 11.08 -3.64
C VAL A 101 -11.64 10.77 -2.34
N TRP A 102 -12.34 10.98 -1.24
CA TRP A 102 -11.85 10.78 0.12
C TRP A 102 -12.50 9.57 0.77
N PHE A 103 -11.74 8.85 1.58
CA PHE A 103 -12.28 7.82 2.48
C PHE A 103 -12.89 8.50 3.69
N LYS A 104 -14.14 8.14 3.99
CA LYS A 104 -14.91 8.64 5.13
C LYS A 104 -14.78 7.68 6.30
N LEU A 105 -14.09 8.10 7.34
CA LEU A 105 -14.06 7.38 8.61
C LEU A 105 -15.37 7.53 9.36
N GLU A 106 -15.80 6.46 9.99
CA GLU A 106 -16.96 6.46 10.90
C GLU A 106 -16.49 6.80 12.31
N GLY A 107 -17.18 7.75 12.96
CA GLY A 107 -16.88 8.14 14.32
C GLY A 107 -17.32 9.55 14.65
N GLU A 108 -17.01 9.97 15.87
CA GLU A 108 -17.24 11.33 16.34
C GLU A 108 -16.24 12.30 15.70
N ARG A 109 -16.74 13.32 15.02
CA ARG A 109 -15.90 14.37 14.40
C ARG A 109 -15.65 15.50 15.40
N TYR A 110 -14.41 15.94 15.48
CA TYR A 110 -14.01 17.07 16.33
C TYR A 110 -12.87 17.85 15.66
N THR A 111 -12.69 19.09 16.05
CA THR A 111 -11.64 19.95 15.52
C THR A 111 -10.52 20.07 16.55
N GLN A 112 -9.28 19.96 16.09
CA GLN A 112 -8.09 20.11 16.89
C GLN A 112 -7.07 20.98 16.14
N TYR A 113 -6.41 21.90 16.88
CA TYR A 113 -5.32 22.67 16.30
C TYR A 113 -4.09 21.79 16.08
N ASP A 114 -3.58 21.78 14.88
CA ASP A 114 -2.36 21.07 14.48
C ASP A 114 -1.18 22.05 14.45
N GLU A 115 -0.24 21.89 15.35
CA GLU A 115 0.91 22.80 15.49
C GLU A 115 1.85 22.77 14.28
N TYR A 116 1.96 21.64 13.57
CA TYR A 116 2.79 21.52 12.36
C TYR A 116 2.15 22.20 11.16
N LYS A 117 0.85 22.05 10.99
CA LYS A 117 0.08 22.69 9.91
C LYS A 117 -0.27 24.13 10.23
N LYS A 118 -0.15 24.55 11.50
CA LYS A 118 -0.59 25.86 12.02
C LYS A 118 -2.04 26.19 11.65
N ALA A 119 -2.90 25.18 11.72
CA ALA A 119 -4.30 25.27 11.36
C ALA A 119 -5.16 24.33 12.18
N GLU A 120 -6.44 24.62 12.29
CA GLU A 120 -7.42 23.66 12.78
C GLU A 120 -7.62 22.55 11.76
N VAL A 121 -7.58 21.30 12.23
CA VAL A 121 -7.84 20.11 11.42
C VAL A 121 -9.00 19.34 12.02
N GLU A 122 -9.87 18.86 11.15
CA GLU A 122 -10.93 17.94 11.54
C GLU A 122 -10.37 16.55 11.72
N LYS A 123 -10.59 15.97 12.88
CA LYS A 123 -10.24 14.59 13.22
C LYS A 123 -11.49 13.76 13.46
N VAL A 124 -11.34 12.45 13.36
CA VAL A 124 -12.39 11.49 13.63
C VAL A 124 -11.94 10.57 14.77
N ARG A 125 -12.71 10.55 15.85
CA ARG A 125 -12.56 9.53 16.89
C ARG A 125 -13.37 8.32 16.48
N ALA A 126 -12.71 7.40 15.80
CA ALA A 126 -13.30 6.15 15.34
C ALA A 126 -13.35 5.09 16.45
N ALA A 127 -14.09 4.04 16.21
CA ALA A 127 -13.99 2.84 17.04
C ALA A 127 -12.53 2.34 17.02
N PRO A 128 -11.97 1.91 18.17
CA PRO A 128 -10.57 1.51 18.23
C PRO A 128 -10.28 0.35 17.27
N VAL A 129 -9.31 0.52 16.40
CA VAL A 129 -8.75 -0.57 15.59
C VAL A 129 -7.61 -1.20 16.39
N VAL A 130 -7.79 -2.45 16.77
CA VAL A 130 -6.79 -3.21 17.52
C VAL A 130 -6.05 -4.15 16.57
N ILE A 131 -4.75 -3.96 16.49
CA ILE A 131 -3.85 -4.79 15.69
C ILE A 131 -3.00 -5.61 16.66
N GLN A 132 -2.93 -6.92 16.45
CA GLN A 132 -1.99 -7.80 17.15
C GLN A 132 -0.70 -7.87 16.34
N ASP A 133 0.20 -6.96 16.63
CA ASP A 133 1.52 -6.91 16.00
C ASP A 133 2.42 -7.98 16.64
N ALA A 134 3.03 -8.82 15.82
CA ALA A 134 3.86 -9.93 16.31
C ALA A 134 5.13 -9.48 17.04
N VAL A 135 5.57 -8.24 16.83
CA VAL A 135 6.77 -7.66 17.44
C VAL A 135 6.40 -6.70 18.57
N ARG A 136 5.42 -5.81 18.34
CA ARG A 136 5.02 -4.75 19.27
C ARG A 136 3.90 -5.16 20.23
N GLY A 137 3.26 -6.30 19.99
CA GLY A 137 2.08 -6.74 20.75
C GLY A 137 0.81 -5.99 20.34
N LYS A 138 -0.05 -5.68 21.28
CA LYS A 138 -1.30 -4.95 21.02
C LYS A 138 -1.02 -3.50 20.63
N VAL A 139 -1.37 -3.13 19.42
CA VAL A 139 -1.36 -1.74 18.93
C VAL A 139 -2.80 -1.29 18.73
N GLU A 140 -3.16 -0.14 19.29
CA GLU A 140 -4.50 0.42 19.22
C GLU A 140 -4.46 1.82 18.62
N ARG A 141 -5.37 2.10 17.68
CA ARG A 141 -5.57 3.41 17.07
C ARG A 141 -7.05 3.76 17.13
N SER A 142 -7.36 4.94 17.61
CA SER A 142 -8.73 5.44 17.78
C SER A 142 -8.96 6.83 17.17
N GLU A 143 -7.89 7.54 16.82
CA GLU A 143 -7.97 8.89 16.26
C GLU A 143 -7.24 8.94 14.93
N GLU A 144 -7.96 9.28 13.88
CA GLU A 144 -7.42 9.35 12.53
C GLU A 144 -8.07 10.52 11.77
N LEU A 145 -7.53 10.79 10.59
CA LEU A 145 -8.06 11.76 9.62
C LEU A 145 -8.66 11.02 8.44
N ASP A 146 -9.72 11.58 7.88
CA ASP A 146 -10.14 11.16 6.53
C ASP A 146 -8.96 11.37 5.57
N PHE A 147 -8.84 10.50 4.59
CA PHE A 147 -7.69 10.51 3.66
C PHE A 147 -8.12 10.31 2.21
N VAL A 148 -7.30 10.81 1.31
CA VAL A 148 -7.55 10.71 -0.14
C VAL A 148 -7.39 9.26 -0.59
N LEU A 149 -8.35 8.79 -1.39
CA LEU A 149 -8.28 7.51 -2.12
C LEU A 149 -7.90 7.71 -3.59
N VAL A 150 -8.49 8.75 -4.21
CA VAL A 150 -8.24 9.09 -5.62
C VAL A 150 -8.03 10.59 -5.73
N ARG A 151 -6.95 10.98 -6.39
CA ARG A 151 -6.65 12.39 -6.65
C ARG A 151 -7.57 12.98 -7.70
N LYS A 152 -7.61 14.32 -7.81
CA LYS A 152 -8.37 15.06 -8.81
C LYS A 152 -8.03 14.73 -10.26
N ASP A 153 -6.85 14.16 -10.52
CA ASP A 153 -6.41 13.69 -11.83
C ASP A 153 -6.90 12.26 -12.14
N GLY A 154 -7.70 11.66 -11.24
CA GLY A 154 -8.24 10.30 -11.39
C GLY A 154 -7.27 9.19 -10.95
N ASN A 155 -6.06 9.52 -10.52
CA ASN A 155 -5.09 8.51 -10.09
C ASN A 155 -5.34 8.07 -8.64
N PRO A 156 -5.45 6.74 -8.39
CA PRO A 156 -5.57 6.23 -7.04
C PRO A 156 -4.25 6.45 -6.28
N VAL A 157 -4.37 6.64 -4.97
CA VAL A 157 -3.21 6.85 -4.10
C VAL A 157 -2.83 5.58 -3.35
N PHE A 158 -1.62 5.58 -2.79
CA PHE A 158 -1.02 4.50 -2.01
C PHE A 158 -2.00 3.82 -1.03
N HIS A 159 -2.79 4.58 -0.29
CA HIS A 159 -3.72 4.04 0.71
C HIS A 159 -4.78 3.10 0.11
N LEU A 160 -5.31 3.40 -1.07
CA LEU A 160 -6.25 2.52 -1.76
C LEU A 160 -5.50 1.36 -2.43
N VAL A 161 -4.45 1.69 -3.18
CA VAL A 161 -3.74 0.75 -4.05
C VAL A 161 -3.16 -0.42 -3.26
N ASN A 162 -2.42 -0.13 -2.18
CA ASN A 162 -1.75 -1.18 -1.41
C ASN A 162 -2.75 -2.09 -0.67
N VAL A 163 -3.79 -1.52 -0.08
CA VAL A 163 -4.81 -2.33 0.60
C VAL A 163 -5.55 -3.25 -0.38
N VAL A 164 -5.92 -2.73 -1.55
CA VAL A 164 -6.56 -3.52 -2.60
C VAL A 164 -5.65 -4.62 -3.12
N ASP A 165 -4.37 -4.30 -3.32
CA ASP A 165 -3.39 -5.29 -3.76
C ASP A 165 -3.20 -6.39 -2.72
N ASP A 166 -3.04 -6.04 -1.46
CA ASP A 166 -2.85 -7.01 -0.39
C ASP A 166 -4.05 -7.95 -0.26
N ILE A 167 -5.27 -7.41 -0.33
CA ILE A 167 -6.50 -8.22 -0.30
C ILE A 167 -6.59 -9.12 -1.54
N SER A 168 -6.43 -8.56 -2.73
CA SER A 168 -6.64 -9.28 -3.99
C SER A 168 -5.54 -10.29 -4.33
N MET A 169 -4.35 -10.11 -3.76
CA MET A 169 -3.23 -11.06 -3.87
C MET A 169 -3.18 -12.04 -2.70
N GLY A 170 -4.10 -11.94 -1.72
CA GLY A 170 -4.14 -12.84 -0.56
C GLY A 170 -2.93 -12.70 0.37
N ILE A 171 -2.40 -11.48 0.52
CA ILE A 171 -1.28 -11.22 1.44
C ILE A 171 -1.73 -11.49 2.87
N THR A 172 -1.01 -12.34 3.56
CA THR A 172 -1.35 -12.77 4.93
C THR A 172 -0.49 -12.10 6.00
N HIS A 173 0.68 -11.64 5.65
CA HIS A 173 1.63 -11.01 6.57
C HIS A 173 2.24 -9.75 5.94
N VAL A 174 2.31 -8.68 6.72
CA VAL A 174 2.97 -7.40 6.38
C VAL A 174 4.06 -7.17 7.42
N ILE A 175 5.29 -6.91 6.97
CA ILE A 175 6.49 -6.78 7.81
C ILE A 175 7.09 -5.38 7.67
#